data_3bb35297f8a946d8dc97100fe55a7ab0
#
_entry.id   3bb35297f8a946d8dc97100fe55a7ab0
#
_cell.length_a   1.000
_cell.length_b   1.000
_cell.length_c   1.000
_cell.angle_alpha   90.00
_cell.angle_beta   90.00
_cell.angle_gamma   90.00
#
_symmetry.space_group_name_H-M   'P 1'
#
loop_
_entity.id
_entity.type
_entity.pdbx_description
1 polymer ?
#
loop_
_entity_poly.entity_id
_entity_poly.type
_entity_poly.pdbx_seq_one_letter_code
_entity_poly.pdbx_strand_id
1 'polypeptide(L)'
;MAVPQEQSTVRKKEQGFGPNMKTLLRIMQVCLLGLVIGVAVGRWYFISKIPEHDITKDIQILTEKIENVSKLVVVEGTFSEIYSYKDVYPIFYDYLKFEKKALLKVNAKAALSINLKELDYFIDDLNQTIVLRSIPEPEMMIEPDITYFDLEESRFNEFTAEELNKINKESVDKIREQIRESNLFEEAKKRTIESLRDVEMLAGYLGWQFVDQTHTRQMTQDGVRIID
;
A
#
# COMPACT_ATOMS: atom_id res chain seq x y z
N MET A 1 -48.11 112.33 -13.65
CA MET A 1 -48.36 110.98 -14.18
C MET A 1 -47.42 110.05 -13.50
N ALA A 2 -47.85 109.33 -12.51
CA ALA A 2 -47.08 108.50 -11.67
C ALA A 2 -47.50 107.02 -11.98
N VAL A 3 -46.52 106.17 -12.19
CA VAL A 3 -46.69 104.69 -12.32
C VAL A 3 -46.10 104.09 -11.08
N PRO A 4 -46.83 103.21 -10.36
CA PRO A 4 -46.33 102.52 -9.19
C PRO A 4 -45.56 101.25 -9.58
N GLN A 5 -44.44 101.08 -8.91
CA GLN A 5 -43.61 99.90 -8.96
C GLN A 5 -44.19 98.79 -8.05
N GLU A 6 -44.44 97.65 -8.61
CA GLU A 6 -44.90 96.41 -7.93
C GLU A 6 -43.66 95.57 -7.50
N GLN A 7 -43.48 95.52 -6.17
CA GLN A 7 -42.42 94.64 -5.62
C GLN A 7 -42.96 93.21 -5.44
N SER A 8 -42.46 92.28 -6.23
CA SER A 8 -42.66 90.87 -6.04
C SER A 8 -41.67 90.31 -5.02
N THR A 9 -42.17 89.99 -3.86
CA THR A 9 -41.41 89.24 -2.83
C THR A 9 -41.33 87.80 -3.17
N VAL A 10 -40.16 87.33 -3.59
CA VAL A 10 -39.83 85.90 -3.76
C VAL A 10 -39.61 85.26 -2.38
N ARG A 11 -40.55 84.45 -1.91
CA ARG A 11 -40.39 83.61 -0.72
C ARG A 11 -39.52 82.43 -1.09
N LYS A 12 -38.30 82.41 -0.63
CA LYS A 12 -37.38 81.32 -0.63
C LYS A 12 -37.82 80.30 0.41
N LYS A 13 -38.34 79.16 -0.05
CA LYS A 13 -38.78 78.04 0.78
C LYS A 13 -37.52 77.26 1.15
N GLU A 14 -36.95 77.49 2.33
CA GLU A 14 -35.88 76.66 2.88
C GLU A 14 -36.49 75.30 3.30
N GLN A 15 -36.26 74.29 2.52
CA GLN A 15 -36.52 72.89 2.89
C GLN A 15 -35.37 72.41 3.75
N GLY A 16 -35.49 72.58 5.04
CA GLY A 16 -34.64 71.95 6.02
C GLY A 16 -34.95 70.44 6.08
N PHE A 17 -34.28 69.61 5.28
CA PHE A 17 -34.32 68.17 5.35
C PHE A 17 -33.19 67.69 6.24
N GLY A 18 -33.28 67.94 7.53
CA GLY A 18 -32.42 67.33 8.55
C GLY A 18 -33.14 66.09 9.09
N PRO A 19 -32.61 64.88 8.92
CA PRO A 19 -33.24 63.72 9.55
C PRO A 19 -33.22 63.94 11.07
N ASN A 20 -34.42 63.88 11.67
CA ASN A 20 -34.56 63.99 13.13
C ASN A 20 -33.64 62.95 13.78
N MET A 21 -32.85 63.36 14.78
CA MET A 21 -31.91 62.51 15.55
C MET A 21 -32.55 61.17 15.94
N LYS A 22 -33.83 61.15 16.26
CA LYS A 22 -34.60 59.94 16.59
C LYS A 22 -34.79 59.02 15.38
N THR A 23 -34.90 59.58 14.16
CA THR A 23 -35.00 58.77 12.91
C THR A 23 -33.65 58.17 12.54
N LEU A 24 -32.54 58.89 12.70
CA LEU A 24 -31.19 58.37 12.54
C LEU A 24 -30.88 57.22 13.51
N LEU A 25 -31.28 57.38 14.79
CA LEU A 25 -31.07 56.33 15.81
C LEU A 25 -31.90 55.08 15.45
N ARG A 26 -33.13 55.21 14.95
CA ARG A 26 -33.95 54.04 14.52
C ARG A 26 -33.36 53.35 13.30
N ILE A 27 -32.85 54.07 12.32
CA ILE A 27 -32.20 53.49 11.14
C ILE A 27 -30.93 52.75 11.57
N MET A 28 -30.12 53.32 12.47
CA MET A 28 -28.93 52.67 13.00
C MET A 28 -29.26 51.37 13.76
N GLN A 29 -30.34 51.37 14.57
CA GLN A 29 -30.79 50.17 15.27
C GLN A 29 -31.26 49.05 14.28
N VAL A 30 -32.01 49.43 13.24
CA VAL A 30 -32.44 48.48 12.22
C VAL A 30 -31.28 47.87 11.43
N CYS A 31 -30.27 48.69 11.07
CA CYS A 31 -29.03 48.24 10.42
C CYS A 31 -28.23 47.30 11.32
N LEU A 32 -28.12 47.62 12.62
CA LEU A 32 -27.40 46.81 13.58
C LEU A 32 -28.08 45.45 13.79
N LEU A 33 -29.42 45.44 13.87
CA LEU A 33 -30.23 44.24 13.97
C LEU A 33 -30.08 43.38 12.72
N GLY A 34 -30.14 43.98 11.52
CA GLY A 34 -29.88 43.29 10.25
C GLY A 34 -28.52 42.65 10.15
N LEU A 35 -27.46 43.36 10.68
CA LEU A 35 -26.12 42.83 10.71
C LEU A 35 -26.00 41.63 11.63
N VAL A 36 -26.59 41.67 12.82
CA VAL A 36 -26.59 40.53 13.77
C VAL A 36 -27.33 39.33 13.17
N ILE A 37 -28.47 39.53 12.55
CA ILE A 37 -29.25 38.46 11.89
C ILE A 37 -28.42 37.90 10.71
N GLY A 38 -27.81 38.75 9.88
CA GLY A 38 -26.99 38.35 8.76
C GLY A 38 -25.76 37.49 9.19
N VAL A 39 -25.09 37.89 10.28
CA VAL A 39 -23.98 37.12 10.85
C VAL A 39 -24.48 35.78 11.43
N ALA A 40 -25.60 35.77 12.13
CA ALA A 40 -26.18 34.55 12.69
C ALA A 40 -26.62 33.57 11.61
N VAL A 41 -27.30 34.04 10.57
CA VAL A 41 -27.70 33.20 9.42
C VAL A 41 -26.50 32.74 8.61
N GLY A 42 -25.50 33.62 8.38
CA GLY A 42 -24.27 33.28 7.70
C GLY A 42 -23.50 32.21 8.44
N ARG A 43 -23.36 32.36 9.77
CA ARG A 43 -22.69 31.38 10.62
C ARG A 43 -23.41 30.03 10.62
N TRP A 44 -24.78 30.05 10.71
CA TRP A 44 -25.57 28.82 10.64
C TRP A 44 -25.46 28.14 9.27
N TYR A 45 -25.48 28.89 8.19
CA TYR A 45 -25.31 28.37 6.84
C TYR A 45 -23.90 27.82 6.57
N PHE A 46 -22.86 28.47 7.09
CA PHE A 46 -21.49 27.99 6.97
C PHE A 46 -21.23 26.75 7.83
N ILE A 47 -21.77 26.70 9.05
CA ILE A 47 -21.61 25.54 9.95
C ILE A 47 -22.36 24.33 9.40
N SER A 48 -23.54 24.52 8.79
CA SER A 48 -24.29 23.41 8.17
C SER A 48 -23.73 22.94 6.84
N LYS A 49 -22.74 23.61 6.27
CA LYS A 49 -22.03 23.21 5.03
C LYS A 49 -20.60 22.77 5.23
N ILE A 50 -20.09 22.74 6.45
CA ILE A 50 -18.87 21.99 6.71
C ILE A 50 -19.25 20.52 6.45
N PRO A 51 -18.72 19.86 5.40
CA PRO A 51 -18.99 18.44 5.22
C PRO A 51 -18.47 17.78 6.48
N GLU A 52 -19.38 17.17 7.23
CA GLU A 52 -18.99 16.21 8.26
C GLU A 52 -18.13 15.19 7.54
N HIS A 53 -16.84 15.16 7.85
CA HIS A 53 -15.92 14.22 7.24
C HIS A 53 -16.46 12.84 7.58
N ASP A 54 -17.01 12.16 6.58
CA ASP A 54 -17.72 10.90 6.78
C ASP A 54 -16.67 9.80 6.94
N ILE A 55 -16.13 9.69 8.16
CA ILE A 55 -15.12 8.72 8.56
C ILE A 55 -15.49 7.32 8.06
N THR A 56 -16.78 6.99 8.08
CA THR A 56 -17.28 5.70 7.61
C THR A 56 -17.00 5.50 6.11
N LYS A 57 -17.17 6.55 5.30
CA LYS A 57 -16.85 6.48 3.86
C LYS A 57 -15.35 6.40 3.62
N ASP A 58 -14.56 7.13 4.39
CA ASP A 58 -13.10 7.11 4.28
C ASP A 58 -12.56 5.72 4.60
N ILE A 59 -13.04 5.09 5.69
CA ILE A 59 -12.69 3.71 6.04
C ILE A 59 -13.10 2.75 4.92
N GLN A 60 -14.30 2.89 4.36
CA GLN A 60 -14.77 2.05 3.27
C GLN A 60 -13.87 2.18 2.03
N ILE A 61 -13.50 3.39 1.63
CA ILE A 61 -12.61 3.65 0.50
C ILE A 61 -11.23 3.06 0.75
N LEU A 62 -10.68 3.21 1.95
CA LEU A 62 -9.36 2.66 2.31
C LEU A 62 -9.37 1.14 2.34
N THR A 63 -10.40 0.54 2.96
CA THR A 63 -10.57 -0.92 3.01
C THR A 63 -10.74 -1.49 1.60
N GLU A 64 -11.61 -0.90 0.78
CA GLU A 64 -11.79 -1.31 -0.61
C GLU A 64 -10.51 -1.17 -1.43
N LYS A 65 -9.71 -0.12 -1.20
CA LYS A 65 -8.41 0.04 -1.87
C LYS A 65 -7.42 -1.02 -1.44
N ILE A 66 -7.32 -1.33 -0.14
CA ILE A 66 -6.48 -2.41 0.39
C ILE A 66 -6.91 -3.75 -0.21
N GLU A 67 -8.21 -4.04 -0.24
CA GLU A 67 -8.73 -5.26 -0.84
C GLU A 67 -8.51 -5.34 -2.36
N ASN A 68 -8.61 -4.22 -3.07
CA ASN A 68 -8.42 -4.16 -4.53
C ASN A 68 -6.94 -4.20 -4.94
N VAL A 69 -6.03 -3.68 -4.10
CA VAL A 69 -4.59 -3.86 -4.27
C VAL A 69 -4.17 -5.31 -4.00
N SER A 70 -5.10 -6.14 -3.49
CA SER A 70 -4.89 -7.54 -3.13
C SER A 70 -4.52 -8.46 -4.31
N LYS A 71 -4.07 -7.92 -5.42
CA LYS A 71 -3.36 -8.67 -6.45
C LYS A 71 -2.07 -9.21 -5.85
N LEU A 72 -1.86 -10.49 -6.03
CA LEU A 72 -0.63 -11.16 -5.67
C LEU A 72 0.58 -10.31 -6.12
N VAL A 73 1.41 -9.92 -5.18
CA VAL A 73 2.74 -9.39 -5.51
C VAL A 73 3.59 -10.59 -5.88
N VAL A 74 4.10 -10.61 -7.10
CA VAL A 74 4.92 -11.70 -7.60
C VAL A 74 6.33 -11.20 -7.82
N VAL A 75 7.29 -11.91 -7.22
CA VAL A 75 8.72 -11.77 -7.50
C VAL A 75 9.21 -13.06 -8.12
N GLU A 76 9.83 -12.98 -9.28
CA GLU A 76 10.34 -14.13 -9.99
C GLU A 76 11.87 -14.16 -10.00
N GLY A 77 12.42 -15.36 -9.92
CA GLY A 77 13.85 -15.61 -10.05
C GLY A 77 14.10 -16.88 -10.83
N THR A 78 15.25 -16.95 -11.50
CA THR A 78 15.70 -18.17 -12.18
C THR A 78 16.92 -18.72 -11.44
N PHE A 79 16.87 -19.99 -11.12
CA PHE A 79 17.93 -20.72 -10.42
C PHE A 79 18.42 -21.85 -11.29
N SER A 80 19.70 -22.18 -11.18
CA SER A 80 20.29 -23.31 -11.91
C SER A 80 21.32 -24.00 -11.02
N GLU A 81 21.20 -25.31 -10.91
CA GLU A 81 22.08 -26.14 -10.12
C GLU A 81 22.48 -27.39 -10.89
N ILE A 82 23.70 -27.86 -10.66
CA ILE A 82 24.16 -29.15 -11.13
C ILE A 82 24.13 -30.11 -9.96
N TYR A 83 23.32 -31.15 -10.08
CA TYR A 83 23.19 -32.21 -9.09
C TYR A 83 23.94 -33.45 -9.55
N SER A 84 24.83 -33.99 -8.71
CA SER A 84 25.56 -35.22 -8.95
C SER A 84 25.16 -36.27 -7.92
N TYR A 85 24.67 -37.38 -8.41
CA TYR A 85 24.35 -38.56 -7.61
C TYR A 85 25.34 -39.66 -7.91
N LYS A 86 25.84 -40.34 -6.88
CA LYS A 86 26.72 -41.51 -7.00
C LYS A 86 26.28 -42.56 -5.99
N ASP A 87 26.10 -43.77 -6.47
CA ASP A 87 25.87 -44.94 -5.62
C ASP A 87 26.88 -46.04 -5.96
N VAL A 88 27.32 -46.76 -4.96
CA VAL A 88 28.30 -47.84 -5.09
C VAL A 88 27.76 -49.08 -4.41
N TYR A 89 27.56 -50.11 -5.19
CA TYR A 89 27.16 -51.43 -4.69
C TYR A 89 28.37 -52.37 -4.58
N PRO A 90 28.88 -52.67 -3.36
CA PRO A 90 30.00 -53.54 -3.15
C PRO A 90 29.57 -55.01 -3.17
N ILE A 91 30.32 -55.87 -3.85
CA ILE A 91 30.18 -57.33 -3.85
C ILE A 91 31.48 -57.98 -3.41
N PHE A 92 31.38 -59.14 -2.75
CA PHE A 92 32.54 -59.89 -2.25
C PHE A 92 33.52 -59.07 -1.38
N TYR A 93 33.05 -58.57 -0.26
CA TYR A 93 33.91 -57.83 0.70
C TYR A 93 34.70 -56.69 0.05
N ASP A 94 34.08 -55.86 -0.80
CA ASP A 94 34.72 -54.73 -1.49
C ASP A 94 35.67 -55.05 -2.64
N TYR A 95 35.87 -56.29 -3.02
CA TYR A 95 36.72 -56.62 -4.16
C TYR A 95 36.14 -56.22 -5.53
N LEU A 96 34.84 -56.20 -5.64
CA LEU A 96 34.13 -55.73 -6.85
C LEU A 96 33.16 -54.62 -6.48
N LYS A 97 33.26 -53.52 -7.17
CA LYS A 97 32.41 -52.34 -6.94
C LYS A 97 31.68 -52.02 -8.23
N PHE A 98 30.35 -52.00 -8.15
CA PHE A 98 29.48 -51.61 -9.25
C PHE A 98 28.95 -50.20 -8.92
N GLU A 99 29.41 -49.25 -9.70
CA GLU A 99 29.03 -47.85 -9.52
C GLU A 99 27.88 -47.50 -10.47
N LYS A 100 26.96 -46.66 -10.02
CA LYS A 100 26.06 -45.92 -10.85
C LYS A 100 26.14 -44.42 -10.52
N LYS A 101 26.08 -43.59 -11.54
CA LYS A 101 26.20 -42.14 -11.41
C LYS A 101 25.14 -41.47 -12.26
N ALA A 102 24.58 -40.40 -11.74
CA ALA A 102 23.72 -39.50 -12.48
C ALA A 102 24.20 -38.05 -12.31
N LEU A 103 24.38 -37.37 -13.44
CA LEU A 103 24.68 -35.95 -13.47
C LEU A 103 23.54 -35.26 -14.17
N LEU A 104 22.86 -34.37 -13.43
CA LEU A 104 21.73 -33.63 -13.97
C LEU A 104 21.87 -32.14 -13.70
N LYS A 105 21.32 -31.35 -14.61
CA LYS A 105 21.14 -29.92 -14.45
C LYS A 105 19.69 -29.66 -14.17
N VAL A 106 19.44 -28.91 -13.10
CA VAL A 106 18.10 -28.43 -12.76
C VAL A 106 18.07 -26.94 -12.97
N ASN A 107 17.27 -26.50 -13.93
CA ASN A 107 16.89 -25.11 -14.04
C ASN A 107 15.52 -24.96 -13.41
N ALA A 108 15.30 -23.94 -12.61
CA ALA A 108 14.01 -23.69 -12.00
C ALA A 108 13.62 -22.24 -12.07
N LYS A 109 12.40 -21.97 -12.46
CA LYS A 109 11.78 -20.67 -12.22
C LYS A 109 11.10 -20.72 -10.86
N ALA A 110 11.47 -19.77 -10.01
CA ALA A 110 10.83 -19.58 -8.72
C ALA A 110 9.95 -18.34 -8.77
N ALA A 111 8.72 -18.45 -8.33
CA ALA A 111 7.81 -17.33 -8.13
C ALA A 111 7.43 -17.27 -6.66
N LEU A 112 7.65 -16.12 -6.04
CA LEU A 112 7.20 -15.80 -4.70
C LEU A 112 6.01 -14.87 -4.78
N SER A 113 4.92 -15.23 -4.14
CA SER A 113 3.68 -14.45 -4.13
C SER A 113 3.22 -14.18 -2.71
N ILE A 114 2.69 -12.98 -2.47
CA ILE A 114 2.10 -12.59 -1.19
C ILE A 114 0.64 -12.26 -1.44
N ASN A 115 -0.24 -12.91 -0.68
CA ASN A 115 -1.66 -12.62 -0.68
C ASN A 115 -1.94 -11.41 0.21
N LEU A 116 -2.21 -10.25 -0.38
CA LEU A 116 -2.46 -9.02 0.36
C LEU A 116 -3.76 -9.05 1.18
N LYS A 117 -4.66 -10.01 0.95
CA LYS A 117 -5.86 -10.20 1.79
C LYS A 117 -5.52 -10.75 3.18
N GLU A 118 -4.33 -11.33 3.33
CA GLU A 118 -3.84 -11.91 4.58
C GLU A 118 -2.94 -10.94 5.35
N LEU A 119 -2.86 -9.67 4.90
CA LEU A 119 -2.16 -8.63 5.65
C LEU A 119 -2.80 -8.44 7.02
N ASP A 120 -1.97 -8.38 8.05
CA ASP A 120 -2.42 -7.99 9.39
C ASP A 120 -2.31 -6.47 9.53
N TYR A 121 -3.44 -5.80 9.48
CA TYR A 121 -3.54 -4.38 9.68
C TYR A 121 -4.67 -4.01 10.64
N PHE A 122 -4.54 -2.86 11.26
CA PHE A 122 -5.53 -2.32 12.19
C PHE A 122 -5.88 -0.88 11.80
N ILE A 123 -7.17 -0.55 11.84
CA ILE A 123 -7.67 0.80 11.59
C ILE A 123 -8.10 1.40 12.92
N ASP A 124 -7.46 2.49 13.31
CA ASP A 124 -7.79 3.29 14.50
C ASP A 124 -8.59 4.53 14.06
N ASP A 125 -9.90 4.44 14.22
CA ASP A 125 -10.85 5.48 13.81
C ASP A 125 -10.68 6.76 14.64
N LEU A 126 -10.33 6.61 15.93
CA LEU A 126 -10.20 7.75 16.85
C LEU A 126 -8.99 8.61 16.52
N ASN A 127 -7.89 7.97 16.16
CA ASN A 127 -6.64 8.63 15.82
C ASN A 127 -6.45 8.79 14.30
N GLN A 128 -7.43 8.37 13.48
CA GLN A 128 -7.36 8.38 12.02
C GLN A 128 -6.06 7.76 11.50
N THR A 129 -5.74 6.55 12.02
CA THR A 129 -4.47 5.89 11.74
C THR A 129 -4.70 4.47 11.25
N ILE A 130 -4.00 4.10 10.16
CA ILE A 130 -3.90 2.72 9.66
C ILE A 130 -2.55 2.18 10.07
N VAL A 131 -2.53 1.08 10.79
CA VAL A 131 -1.31 0.43 11.28
C VAL A 131 -1.13 -0.91 10.58
N LEU A 132 -0.11 -1.03 9.75
CA LEU A 132 0.31 -2.31 9.16
C LEU A 132 1.20 -3.04 10.19
N ARG A 133 0.74 -4.17 10.71
CA ARG A 133 1.43 -4.95 11.76
C ARG A 133 2.38 -5.99 11.18
N SER A 134 1.90 -6.78 10.23
CA SER A 134 2.72 -7.81 9.61
C SER A 134 2.33 -8.07 8.16
N ILE A 135 3.32 -8.58 7.40
CA ILE A 135 3.14 -9.08 6.05
C ILE A 135 3.26 -10.60 6.15
N PRO A 136 2.31 -11.37 5.57
CA PRO A 136 2.38 -12.82 5.57
C PRO A 136 3.64 -13.32 4.85
N GLU A 137 4.10 -14.51 5.20
CA GLU A 137 5.22 -15.12 4.51
C GLU A 137 4.87 -15.41 3.04
N PRO A 138 5.79 -15.10 2.11
CA PRO A 138 5.58 -15.38 0.69
C PRO A 138 5.38 -16.87 0.43
N GLU A 139 4.39 -17.19 -0.39
CA GLU A 139 4.21 -18.52 -0.95
C GLU A 139 5.19 -18.74 -2.10
N MET A 140 5.91 -19.86 -2.08
CA MET A 140 6.91 -20.19 -3.09
C MET A 140 6.37 -21.26 -4.04
N MET A 141 6.33 -20.93 -5.33
CA MET A 141 6.08 -21.85 -6.43
C MET A 141 7.38 -22.07 -7.18
N ILE A 142 7.69 -23.33 -7.50
CA ILE A 142 8.88 -23.72 -8.24
C ILE A 142 8.46 -24.50 -9.48
N GLU A 143 8.92 -24.10 -10.64
CA GLU A 143 8.74 -24.80 -11.92
C GLU A 143 10.12 -25.37 -12.34
N PRO A 144 10.43 -26.63 -12.01
CA PRO A 144 11.70 -27.22 -12.35
C PRO A 144 11.73 -27.75 -13.78
N ASP A 145 12.87 -27.57 -14.45
CA ASP A 145 13.23 -28.20 -15.71
C ASP A 145 14.53 -29.00 -15.49
N ILE A 146 14.40 -30.33 -15.55
CA ILE A 146 15.48 -31.26 -15.22
C ILE A 146 16.03 -31.88 -16.49
N THR A 147 17.32 -31.73 -16.73
CA THR A 147 18.02 -32.33 -17.84
C THR A 147 19.12 -33.26 -17.33
N TYR A 148 19.09 -34.52 -17.70
CA TYR A 148 20.17 -35.46 -17.42
C TYR A 148 21.28 -35.28 -18.44
N PHE A 149 22.49 -34.97 -17.98
CA PHE A 149 23.67 -34.88 -18.81
C PHE A 149 24.43 -36.19 -18.95
N ASP A 150 24.44 -36.93 -17.86
CA ASP A 150 25.14 -38.20 -17.79
C ASP A 150 24.38 -39.16 -16.88
N LEU A 151 24.23 -40.39 -17.36
CA LEU A 151 23.58 -41.48 -16.63
C LEU A 151 24.41 -42.74 -16.87
N GLU A 152 25.31 -43.02 -15.99
CA GLU A 152 26.16 -44.22 -16.01
C GLU A 152 25.56 -45.26 -15.07
N GLU A 153 25.36 -46.46 -15.58
CA GLU A 153 24.92 -47.62 -14.81
C GLU A 153 25.65 -48.88 -15.21
N SER A 154 25.69 -49.82 -14.32
CA SER A 154 26.29 -51.13 -14.57
C SER A 154 25.20 -52.22 -14.56
N ARG A 155 25.46 -53.36 -15.25
CA ARG A 155 24.49 -54.50 -15.30
C ARG A 155 24.03 -54.99 -13.93
N PHE A 156 24.79 -54.74 -12.90
CA PHE A 156 24.46 -55.21 -11.55
C PHE A 156 24.06 -54.07 -10.62
N ASN A 157 24.02 -52.86 -11.14
CA ASN A 157 23.57 -51.66 -10.39
C ASN A 157 22.93 -50.69 -11.39
N GLU A 158 21.67 -50.98 -11.80
CA GLU A 158 20.89 -50.16 -12.70
C GLU A 158 20.00 -49.19 -11.89
N PHE A 159 19.58 -48.09 -12.51
CA PHE A 159 18.65 -47.16 -11.87
C PHE A 159 17.23 -47.69 -11.93
N THR A 160 16.60 -47.72 -10.77
CA THR A 160 15.16 -47.97 -10.71
C THR A 160 14.38 -46.67 -10.92
N ALA A 161 13.12 -46.79 -11.34
CA ALA A 161 12.25 -45.59 -11.45
C ALA A 161 12.05 -44.86 -10.12
N GLU A 162 12.08 -45.58 -8.99
CA GLU A 162 11.97 -44.99 -7.66
C GLU A 162 13.21 -44.16 -7.33
N GLU A 163 14.40 -44.64 -7.67
CA GLU A 163 15.66 -43.92 -7.46
C GLU A 163 15.73 -42.66 -8.32
N LEU A 164 15.34 -42.73 -9.60
CA LEU A 164 15.29 -41.54 -10.46
C LEU A 164 14.31 -40.50 -9.93
N ASN A 165 13.14 -40.92 -9.45
CA ASN A 165 12.17 -40.04 -8.83
C ASN A 165 12.73 -39.39 -7.54
N LYS A 166 13.47 -40.16 -6.74
CA LYS A 166 14.15 -39.68 -5.54
C LYS A 166 15.22 -38.64 -5.90
N ILE A 167 16.06 -38.91 -6.88
CA ILE A 167 17.10 -38.00 -7.39
C ILE A 167 16.46 -36.70 -7.88
N ASN A 168 15.39 -36.78 -8.65
CA ASN A 168 14.65 -35.60 -9.12
C ASN A 168 14.13 -34.77 -7.94
N LYS A 169 13.52 -35.40 -6.95
CA LYS A 169 13.01 -34.71 -5.77
C LYS A 169 14.13 -34.04 -4.98
N GLU A 170 15.21 -34.75 -4.70
CA GLU A 170 16.35 -34.21 -3.94
C GLU A 170 17.02 -33.05 -4.67
N SER A 171 17.11 -33.10 -6.00
CA SER A 171 17.64 -32.02 -6.80
C SER A 171 16.78 -30.75 -6.76
N VAL A 172 15.45 -30.91 -6.76
CA VAL A 172 14.50 -29.80 -6.61
C VAL A 172 14.52 -29.24 -5.18
N ASP A 173 14.63 -30.12 -4.16
CA ASP A 173 14.73 -29.69 -2.76
C ASP A 173 16.00 -28.85 -2.52
N LYS A 174 17.12 -29.20 -3.19
CA LYS A 174 18.33 -28.41 -3.14
C LYS A 174 18.15 -26.99 -3.71
N ILE A 175 17.45 -26.87 -4.84
CA ILE A 175 17.09 -25.55 -5.40
C ILE A 175 16.16 -24.79 -4.45
N ARG A 176 15.23 -25.47 -3.80
CA ARG A 176 14.33 -24.84 -2.82
C ARG A 176 15.11 -24.21 -1.66
N GLU A 177 16.14 -24.87 -1.19
CA GLU A 177 17.06 -24.31 -0.18
C GLU A 177 17.78 -23.08 -0.71
N GLN A 178 18.35 -23.13 -1.91
CA GLN A 178 19.01 -21.97 -2.51
C GLN A 178 18.07 -20.77 -2.65
N ILE A 179 16.79 -21.00 -3.03
CA ILE A 179 15.81 -19.94 -3.10
C ILE A 179 15.55 -19.34 -1.72
N ARG A 180 15.47 -20.16 -0.67
CA ARG A 180 15.29 -19.68 0.70
C ARG A 180 16.47 -18.87 1.22
N GLU A 181 17.68 -19.22 0.82
CA GLU A 181 18.91 -18.52 1.18
C GLU A 181 19.13 -17.26 0.32
N SER A 182 18.37 -17.09 -0.77
CA SER A 182 18.45 -15.93 -1.62
C SER A 182 17.69 -14.74 -1.02
N ASN A 183 17.89 -13.55 -1.58
CA ASN A 183 17.18 -12.34 -1.18
C ASN A 183 15.75 -12.23 -1.74
N LEU A 184 15.25 -13.28 -2.41
CA LEU A 184 13.93 -13.23 -3.07
C LEU A 184 12.78 -12.99 -2.09
N PHE A 185 12.87 -13.58 -0.89
CA PHE A 185 11.85 -13.39 0.16
C PHE A 185 11.80 -11.95 0.65
N GLU A 186 12.96 -11.34 0.88
CA GLU A 186 13.05 -9.94 1.28
C GLU A 186 12.58 -9.01 0.16
N GLU A 187 12.92 -9.30 -1.08
CA GLU A 187 12.46 -8.56 -2.24
C GLU A 187 10.92 -8.65 -2.38
N ALA A 188 10.31 -9.81 -2.14
CA ALA A 188 8.86 -9.97 -2.15
C ALA A 188 8.18 -9.11 -1.07
N LYS A 189 8.70 -9.13 0.16
CA LYS A 189 8.21 -8.28 1.25
C LYS A 189 8.35 -6.79 0.92
N LYS A 190 9.51 -6.39 0.40
CA LYS A 190 9.77 -5.01 -0.02
C LYS A 190 8.78 -4.53 -1.09
N ARG A 191 8.57 -5.33 -2.14
CA ARG A 191 7.60 -5.00 -3.20
C ARG A 191 6.17 -4.92 -2.68
N THR A 192 5.84 -5.72 -1.67
CA THR A 192 4.53 -5.61 -1.00
C THR A 192 4.35 -4.24 -0.38
N ILE A 193 5.34 -3.74 0.36
CA ILE A 193 5.29 -2.40 0.96
C ILE A 193 5.22 -1.32 -0.13
N GLU A 194 5.97 -1.46 -1.21
CA GLU A 194 5.91 -0.54 -2.35
C GLU A 194 4.51 -0.51 -3.00
N SER A 195 3.85 -1.66 -3.08
CA SER A 195 2.48 -1.77 -3.59
C SER A 195 1.44 -1.10 -2.67
N LEU A 196 1.73 -0.98 -1.38
CA LEU A 196 0.87 -0.27 -0.41
C LEU A 196 1.07 1.25 -0.41
N ARG A 197 2.05 1.78 -1.17
CA ARG A 197 2.30 3.23 -1.26
C ARG A 197 1.08 4.00 -1.78
N ASP A 198 0.31 3.43 -2.68
CA ASP A 198 -0.93 4.05 -3.17
C ASP A 198 -1.96 4.19 -2.05
N VAL A 199 -2.03 3.20 -1.15
CA VAL A 199 -2.90 3.24 0.04
C VAL A 199 -2.41 4.30 1.02
N GLU A 200 -1.09 4.39 1.25
CA GLU A 200 -0.48 5.43 2.09
C GLU A 200 -0.78 6.83 1.57
N MET A 201 -0.61 7.05 0.26
CA MET A 201 -0.93 8.35 -0.35
C MET A 201 -2.42 8.69 -0.23
N LEU A 202 -3.30 7.73 -0.48
CA LEU A 202 -4.75 7.94 -0.35
C LEU A 202 -5.14 8.25 1.09
N ALA A 203 -4.58 7.52 2.06
CA ALA A 203 -4.78 7.80 3.48
C ALA A 203 -4.37 9.23 3.83
N GLY A 204 -3.20 9.67 3.36
CA GLY A 204 -2.73 11.05 3.55
C GLY A 204 -3.67 12.10 2.97
N TYR A 205 -4.25 11.88 1.78
CA TYR A 205 -5.26 12.79 1.19
C TYR A 205 -6.54 12.88 2.02
N LEU A 206 -6.93 11.80 2.67
CA LEU A 206 -8.11 11.75 3.55
C LEU A 206 -7.80 12.25 4.98
N GLY A 207 -6.58 12.67 5.25
CA GLY A 207 -6.16 13.14 6.57
C GLY A 207 -5.82 12.02 7.55
N TRP A 208 -5.65 10.79 7.05
CA TRP A 208 -5.26 9.63 7.82
C TRP A 208 -3.75 9.44 7.83
N GLN A 209 -3.22 8.87 8.90
CA GLN A 209 -1.82 8.47 9.00
C GLN A 209 -1.67 6.98 8.65
N PHE A 210 -0.62 6.63 7.93
CA PHE A 210 -0.23 5.25 7.68
C PHE A 210 1.05 4.93 8.44
N VAL A 211 0.99 3.93 9.32
CA VAL A 211 2.12 3.52 10.18
C VAL A 211 2.52 2.09 9.80
N ASP A 212 3.74 1.93 9.35
CA ASP A 212 4.32 0.62 9.05
C ASP A 212 5.14 0.11 10.25
N GLN A 213 4.66 -0.96 10.91
CA GLN A 213 5.32 -1.61 12.03
C GLN A 213 6.02 -2.92 11.63
N THR A 214 6.08 -3.25 10.34
CA THR A 214 6.64 -4.53 9.87
C THR A 214 8.16 -4.62 9.97
N HIS A 215 8.85 -3.55 10.39
CA HIS A 215 10.30 -3.39 10.42
C HIS A 215 11.01 -3.49 9.05
N THR A 216 10.30 -3.92 8.01
CA THR A 216 10.87 -4.08 6.65
C THR A 216 11.19 -2.73 6.03
N ARG A 217 10.44 -1.67 6.38
CA ARG A 217 10.67 -0.31 5.87
C ARG A 217 11.94 0.33 6.40
N GLN A 218 12.36 -0.02 7.63
CA GLN A 218 13.58 0.51 8.22
C GLN A 218 14.83 0.09 7.44
N MET A 219 14.82 -1.11 6.85
CA MET A 219 15.90 -1.58 5.98
C MET A 219 15.97 -0.84 4.62
N THR A 220 14.88 -0.22 4.17
CA THR A 220 14.80 0.43 2.85
C THR A 220 15.17 1.91 2.89
N GLN A 221 14.86 2.63 3.97
CA GLN A 221 15.15 4.07 4.10
C GLN A 221 16.55 4.35 4.65
N ASP A 222 17.06 3.47 5.46
CA ASP A 222 18.31 3.70 6.16
C ASP A 222 19.49 2.93 5.56
N GLY A 223 19.62 2.76 4.28
CA GLY A 223 20.85 2.17 3.78
C GLY A 223 22.00 2.33 4.82
N VAL A 224 22.00 1.45 5.88
CA VAL A 224 22.86 1.52 7.07
C VAL A 224 22.43 2.56 8.14
N ARG A 225 21.53 2.14 9.04
CA ARG A 225 21.65 2.49 10.48
C ARG A 225 21.05 1.38 11.32
N ILE A 226 21.92 0.58 11.87
CA ILE A 226 21.67 -0.26 13.03
C ILE A 226 21.48 0.72 14.20
N ILE A 227 20.33 0.65 14.86
CA ILE A 227 20.14 1.27 16.18
C ILE A 227 19.95 0.10 17.16
N ASP A 228 20.91 0.00 18.10
CA ASP A 228 20.88 -0.85 19.27
C ASP A 228 19.64 -0.61 20.15
#